data_883e677ee472c245a071ea4a4dc69d60
#
_entry.id   883e677ee472c245a071ea4a4dc69d60
#
_cell.length_a   1.000
_cell.length_b   1.000
_cell.length_c   1.000
_cell.angle_alpha   90.00
_cell.angle_beta   90.00
_cell.angle_gamma   90.00
#
_symmetry.space_group_name_H-M   'P 1'
#
loop_
_entity.id
_entity.type
_entity.pdbx_description
1 polymer ?
#
loop_
_entity_poly.entity_id
_entity_poly.type
_entity_poly.pdbx_seq_one_letter_code
_entity_poly.pdbx_strand_id
1 'polypeptide(L)'
;MKHLYDNYFIKPANSIIHDPFRLHLLESNIVTDVISMKKKVDVQDEFPEVYTQWIKSSKLNNVLGLESFPYRHVSLGVTQAIDDFLLYCLKEKLRLRIYKGEYPYINQIVNEDLIFIEDEKLCTGDAVLISAPFSATGELHPKWCETIKICNELGIPMFVDCAFFGTCYDLTISLDEPCIDTVAFSPTKGLNTGYFRTGLAYTKRGYRKTTFETLTKWHHGIHFHTAMAMNIMQKYDPDTIPNIYRSVQEQVCSHYGLTPSKTVHLALGGEGWEYFTRDGVCNRIGLRIPIAEYYAGKDLRK
;
A
#
# COMPACT_ATOMS: atom_id res chain seq x y z
N MET A 1 -19.20 8.67 24.97
CA MET A 1 -18.09 8.70 24.00
C MET A 1 -18.21 7.67 22.87
N LYS A 2 -18.67 6.44 23.13
CA LYS A 2 -18.76 5.38 22.11
C LYS A 2 -19.56 5.76 20.83
N HIS A 3 -20.67 6.48 20.96
CA HIS A 3 -21.53 6.88 19.84
C HIS A 3 -20.99 8.05 18.97
N LEU A 4 -20.05 8.84 19.48
CA LEU A 4 -19.44 9.94 18.72
C LEU A 4 -18.38 9.44 17.70
N TYR A 5 -17.80 8.26 17.96
CA TYR A 5 -16.69 7.75 17.14
C TYR A 5 -17.12 6.80 16.03
N ASP A 6 -18.27 6.11 16.18
CA ASP A 6 -18.68 5.02 15.28
C ASP A 6 -18.88 5.44 13.81
N ASN A 7 -19.16 6.71 13.54
CA ASN A 7 -19.35 7.24 12.19
C ASN A 7 -18.26 8.22 11.73
N TYR A 8 -17.38 8.67 12.63
CA TYR A 8 -16.40 9.72 12.36
C TYR A 8 -15.00 9.16 12.21
N PHE A 9 -14.62 8.23 13.05
CA PHE A 9 -13.37 7.48 12.97
C PHE A 9 -13.65 6.07 12.48
N ILE A 10 -12.81 5.59 11.57
CA ILE A 10 -13.01 4.29 10.93
C ILE A 10 -11.81 3.36 11.17
N LYS A 11 -12.09 2.05 11.28
CA LYS A 11 -11.06 1.02 11.38
C LYS A 11 -10.31 0.79 10.06
N PRO A 12 -10.98 0.76 8.88
CA PRO A 12 -10.30 0.56 7.61
C PRO A 12 -9.37 1.72 7.24
N ALA A 13 -8.23 1.39 6.66
CA ALA A 13 -7.31 2.36 6.07
C ALA A 13 -7.80 2.77 4.68
N ASN A 14 -8.90 3.50 4.62
CA ASN A 14 -9.41 4.04 3.36
C ASN A 14 -8.58 5.26 2.94
N SER A 15 -8.39 5.41 1.63
CA SER A 15 -7.77 6.61 1.08
C SER A 15 -8.55 7.87 1.45
N ILE A 16 -7.83 8.98 1.62
CA ILE A 16 -8.44 10.29 1.76
C ILE A 16 -9.01 10.66 0.40
N ILE A 17 -10.34 10.76 0.30
CA ILE A 17 -10.98 11.30 -0.90
C ILE A 17 -11.13 12.79 -0.68
N HIS A 18 -10.34 13.56 -1.40
CA HIS A 18 -10.49 15.00 -1.44
C HIS A 18 -11.39 15.39 -2.62
N ASP A 19 -12.34 16.28 -2.40
CA ASP A 19 -13.27 16.72 -3.43
C ASP A 19 -12.60 17.28 -4.70
N PRO A 20 -11.55 18.13 -4.63
CA PRO A 20 -10.82 18.56 -5.83
C PRO A 20 -10.22 17.41 -6.63
N PHE A 21 -9.73 16.36 -5.97
CA PHE A 21 -9.18 15.19 -6.63
C PHE A 21 -10.26 14.39 -7.38
N ARG A 22 -11.40 14.22 -6.73
CA ARG A 22 -12.59 13.60 -7.30
C ARG A 22 -13.16 14.43 -8.45
N LEU A 23 -13.30 15.75 -8.26
CA LEU A 23 -13.77 16.68 -9.28
C LEU A 23 -12.85 16.66 -10.50
N HIS A 24 -11.53 16.64 -10.29
CA HIS A 24 -10.59 16.50 -11.40
C HIS A 24 -10.82 15.22 -12.22
N LEU A 25 -11.09 14.08 -11.57
CA LEU A 25 -11.43 12.84 -12.25
C LEU A 25 -12.77 12.91 -13.02
N LEU A 26 -13.72 13.70 -12.52
CA LEU A 26 -15.05 13.86 -13.13
C LEU A 26 -15.08 14.94 -14.23
N GLU A 27 -14.32 16.01 -14.06
CA GLU A 27 -14.31 17.17 -14.96
C GLU A 27 -13.25 17.07 -16.06
N SER A 28 -12.26 16.21 -15.90
CA SER A 28 -11.25 15.99 -16.93
C SER A 28 -11.79 15.17 -18.08
N ASN A 29 -11.31 15.43 -19.29
CA ASN A 29 -11.57 14.59 -20.46
C ASN A 29 -10.83 13.24 -20.39
N ILE A 30 -10.63 12.73 -19.17
CA ILE A 30 -9.79 11.58 -18.89
C ILE A 30 -10.17 10.34 -19.70
N VAL A 31 -11.47 10.11 -19.93
CA VAL A 31 -11.94 8.99 -20.74
C VAL A 31 -11.50 9.15 -22.21
N THR A 32 -11.63 10.36 -22.74
CA THR A 32 -11.19 10.68 -24.11
C THR A 32 -9.67 10.60 -24.24
N ASP A 33 -8.95 11.10 -23.23
CA ASP A 33 -7.50 11.05 -23.15
C ASP A 33 -6.99 9.61 -23.10
N VAL A 34 -7.59 8.77 -22.25
CA VAL A 34 -7.27 7.34 -22.13
C VAL A 34 -7.53 6.58 -23.43
N ILE A 35 -8.66 6.84 -24.11
CA ILE A 35 -8.96 6.24 -25.41
C ILE A 35 -7.95 6.70 -26.47
N SER A 36 -7.54 7.96 -26.43
CA SER A 36 -6.55 8.52 -27.36
C SER A 36 -5.14 7.95 -27.14
N MET A 37 -4.76 7.69 -25.89
CA MET A 37 -3.48 7.05 -25.56
C MET A 37 -3.33 5.68 -26.22
N LYS A 38 -4.37 4.86 -26.18
CA LYS A 38 -4.37 3.52 -26.78
C LYS A 38 -3.98 3.53 -28.27
N LYS A 39 -4.28 4.59 -28.99
CA LYS A 39 -3.97 4.70 -30.42
C LYS A 39 -2.50 4.98 -30.72
N LYS A 40 -1.76 5.46 -29.73
CA LYS A 40 -0.38 5.93 -29.90
C LYS A 40 0.66 4.96 -29.37
N VAL A 41 0.35 4.26 -28.26
CA VAL A 41 1.32 3.45 -27.51
C VAL A 41 0.61 2.27 -26.87
N ASP A 42 1.31 1.14 -26.67
CA ASP A 42 0.84 0.09 -25.76
C ASP A 42 1.07 0.54 -24.32
N VAL A 43 0.01 1.04 -23.72
CA VAL A 43 0.03 1.63 -22.36
C VAL A 43 0.50 0.63 -21.31
N GLN A 44 0.27 -0.67 -21.52
CA GLN A 44 0.70 -1.68 -20.55
C GLN A 44 2.22 -1.92 -20.59
N ASP A 45 2.85 -1.75 -21.75
CA ASP A 45 4.31 -1.86 -21.86
C ASP A 45 5.00 -0.65 -21.22
N GLU A 46 4.38 0.55 -21.30
CA GLU A 46 4.94 1.76 -20.68
C GLU A 46 4.65 1.88 -19.19
N PHE A 47 3.53 1.36 -18.71
CA PHE A 47 3.08 1.53 -17.34
C PHE A 47 4.15 1.14 -16.29
N PRO A 48 4.88 0.01 -16.42
CA PRO A 48 5.93 -0.34 -15.46
C PRO A 48 7.02 0.73 -15.34
N GLU A 49 7.40 1.35 -16.45
CA GLU A 49 8.42 2.40 -16.42
C GLU A 49 7.87 3.70 -15.83
N VAL A 50 6.71 4.15 -16.30
CA VAL A 50 6.05 5.36 -15.78
C VAL A 50 5.82 5.24 -14.27
N TYR A 51 5.33 4.11 -13.81
CA TYR A 51 5.08 3.92 -12.39
C TYR A 51 6.39 3.87 -11.58
N THR A 52 7.43 3.21 -12.10
CA THR A 52 8.74 3.18 -11.44
C THR A 52 9.32 4.59 -11.30
N GLN A 53 9.25 5.40 -12.34
CA GLN A 53 9.70 6.79 -12.30
C GLN A 53 8.85 7.62 -11.33
N TRP A 54 7.53 7.40 -11.29
CA TRP A 54 6.66 8.04 -10.33
C TRP A 54 7.06 7.70 -8.88
N ILE A 55 7.32 6.43 -8.55
CA ILE A 55 7.81 6.03 -7.23
C ILE A 55 9.13 6.75 -6.90
N LYS A 56 10.09 6.74 -7.82
CA LYS A 56 11.41 7.35 -7.64
C LYS A 56 11.39 8.88 -7.58
N SER A 57 10.32 9.52 -8.03
CA SER A 57 10.18 10.98 -8.01
C SER A 57 9.80 11.54 -6.63
N SER A 58 9.47 10.71 -5.64
CA SER A 58 9.20 11.15 -4.28
C SER A 58 10.38 11.91 -3.69
N LYS A 59 10.09 13.04 -3.07
CA LYS A 59 11.05 13.84 -2.30
C LYS A 59 10.87 13.66 -0.80
N LEU A 60 9.70 13.16 -0.40
CA LEU A 60 9.37 12.90 1.00
C LEU A 60 9.76 11.50 1.45
N ASN A 61 9.96 10.58 0.49
CA ASN A 61 10.30 9.19 0.79
C ASN A 61 11.43 8.70 -0.10
N ASN A 62 12.25 7.78 0.41
CA ASN A 62 13.29 7.10 -0.36
C ASN A 62 12.91 5.62 -0.52
N VAL A 63 12.73 5.17 -1.76
CA VAL A 63 12.57 3.76 -2.09
C VAL A 63 13.83 3.33 -2.85
N LEU A 64 14.64 2.51 -2.21
CA LEU A 64 15.95 2.10 -2.70
C LEU A 64 15.91 0.64 -3.16
N GLY A 65 16.61 0.30 -4.23
CA GLY A 65 16.82 -1.07 -4.66
C GLY A 65 15.76 -1.65 -5.60
N LEU A 66 14.87 -0.85 -6.19
CA LEU A 66 13.90 -1.33 -7.20
C LEU A 66 14.59 -1.89 -8.46
N GLU A 67 15.80 -1.46 -8.75
CA GLU A 67 16.64 -1.94 -9.87
C GLU A 67 17.13 -3.39 -9.69
N SER A 68 17.13 -3.91 -8.48
CA SER A 68 17.50 -5.31 -8.21
C SER A 68 16.41 -6.32 -8.61
N PHE A 69 15.24 -5.84 -9.05
CA PHE A 69 14.13 -6.68 -9.49
C PHE A 69 14.03 -6.69 -11.02
N PRO A 70 14.45 -7.79 -11.67
CA PRO A 70 14.48 -7.87 -13.14
C PRO A 70 13.09 -8.02 -13.77
N TYR A 71 12.09 -8.44 -13.01
CA TYR A 71 10.75 -8.69 -13.54
C TYR A 71 9.73 -7.74 -12.93
N ARG A 72 8.88 -7.20 -13.80
CA ARG A 72 7.80 -6.27 -13.45
C ARG A 72 6.48 -6.80 -13.97
N HIS A 73 5.49 -6.91 -13.10
CA HIS A 73 4.19 -7.49 -13.42
C HIS A 73 3.08 -6.51 -13.10
N VAL A 74 2.29 -6.17 -14.11
CA VAL A 74 1.08 -5.39 -13.90
C VAL A 74 0.05 -6.21 -13.13
N SER A 75 -0.62 -5.61 -12.16
CA SER A 75 -1.58 -6.27 -11.28
C SER A 75 -2.85 -5.44 -11.08
N LEU A 76 -3.89 -6.05 -10.55
CA LEU A 76 -5.10 -5.37 -10.07
C LEU A 76 -4.91 -4.81 -8.65
N GLY A 77 -3.73 -4.31 -8.35
CA GLY A 77 -3.32 -3.80 -7.04
C GLY A 77 -2.53 -4.83 -6.24
N VAL A 78 -2.07 -4.42 -5.05
CA VAL A 78 -1.22 -5.26 -4.19
C VAL A 78 -1.93 -6.55 -3.76
N THR A 79 -3.25 -6.54 -3.59
CA THR A 79 -4.03 -7.73 -3.21
C THR A 79 -3.78 -8.90 -4.18
N GLN A 80 -3.79 -8.65 -5.50
CA GLN A 80 -3.50 -9.71 -6.47
C GLN A 80 -2.02 -10.16 -6.40
N ALA A 81 -1.11 -9.26 -6.09
CA ALA A 81 0.30 -9.64 -5.89
C ALA A 81 0.47 -10.51 -4.64
N ILE A 82 -0.30 -10.26 -3.58
CA ILE A 82 -0.38 -11.13 -2.40
C ILE A 82 -0.88 -12.52 -2.80
N ASP A 83 -1.97 -12.61 -3.56
CA ASP A 83 -2.52 -13.88 -4.02
C ASP A 83 -1.48 -14.68 -4.84
N ASP A 84 -0.73 -14.00 -5.71
CA ASP A 84 0.35 -14.60 -6.47
C ASP A 84 1.47 -15.14 -5.57
N PHE A 85 1.86 -14.38 -4.56
CA PHE A 85 2.87 -14.81 -3.58
C PHE A 85 2.37 -15.99 -2.73
N LEU A 86 1.09 -16.02 -2.35
CA LEU A 86 0.49 -17.15 -1.64
C LEU A 86 0.48 -18.41 -2.50
N LEU A 87 0.16 -18.30 -3.79
CA LEU A 87 0.26 -19.43 -4.73
C LEU A 87 1.70 -19.92 -4.88
N TYR A 88 2.67 -19.01 -4.85
CA TYR A 88 4.08 -19.39 -4.82
C TYR A 88 4.41 -20.14 -3.53
N CYS A 89 4.02 -19.63 -2.36
CA CYS A 89 4.24 -20.32 -1.08
C CYS A 89 3.63 -21.73 -1.09
N LEU A 90 2.41 -21.86 -1.60
CA LEU A 90 1.73 -23.16 -1.71
C LEU A 90 2.52 -24.16 -2.59
N LYS A 91 3.00 -23.73 -3.76
CA LYS A 91 3.77 -24.57 -4.69
C LYS A 91 5.10 -25.02 -4.11
N GLU A 92 5.78 -24.12 -3.40
CA GLU A 92 7.08 -24.36 -2.77
C GLU A 92 6.95 -24.98 -1.36
N LYS A 93 5.71 -25.21 -0.88
CA LYS A 93 5.39 -25.75 0.46
C LYS A 93 5.98 -24.89 1.58
N LEU A 94 5.96 -23.57 1.41
CA LEU A 94 6.41 -22.60 2.41
C LEU A 94 5.24 -22.23 3.33
N ARG A 95 5.56 -22.05 4.62
CA ARG A 95 4.61 -21.55 5.60
C ARG A 95 4.62 -20.03 5.59
N LEU A 96 3.44 -19.39 5.37
CA LEU A 96 3.36 -17.95 5.44
C LEU A 96 3.44 -17.47 6.89
N ARG A 97 4.25 -16.44 7.10
CA ARG A 97 4.47 -15.79 8.39
C ARG A 97 4.24 -14.29 8.25
N ILE A 98 3.52 -13.70 9.18
CA ILE A 98 3.25 -12.26 9.25
C ILE A 98 3.38 -11.77 10.69
N TYR A 99 3.49 -10.46 10.86
CA TYR A 99 3.35 -9.82 12.18
C TYR A 99 1.87 -9.60 12.53
N LYS A 100 1.55 -9.63 13.83
CA LYS A 100 0.23 -9.17 14.31
C LYS A 100 0.01 -7.73 13.90
N GLY A 101 -1.20 -7.40 13.44
CA GLY A 101 -1.52 -6.08 12.93
C GLY A 101 -1.33 -5.87 11.43
N GLU A 102 -0.88 -6.88 10.70
CA GLU A 102 -0.81 -6.84 9.23
C GLU A 102 -2.17 -6.68 8.55
N TYR A 103 -2.18 -6.59 7.23
CA TYR A 103 -3.39 -6.42 6.44
C TYR A 103 -4.37 -7.59 6.62
N PRO A 104 -5.61 -7.34 7.11
CA PRO A 104 -6.55 -8.41 7.50
C PRO A 104 -6.95 -9.36 6.39
N TYR A 105 -6.78 -8.96 5.13
CA TYR A 105 -7.02 -9.80 3.98
C TYR A 105 -6.25 -11.11 4.05
N ILE A 106 -5.02 -11.07 4.56
CA ILE A 106 -4.16 -12.24 4.70
C ILE A 106 -4.78 -13.25 5.66
N ASN A 107 -5.29 -12.78 6.80
CA ASN A 107 -5.96 -13.63 7.79
C ASN A 107 -7.22 -14.31 7.21
N GLN A 108 -7.91 -13.63 6.28
CA GLN A 108 -9.12 -14.16 5.65
C GLN A 108 -8.84 -15.27 4.64
N ILE A 109 -7.66 -15.21 3.97
CA ILE A 109 -7.31 -16.19 2.93
C ILE A 109 -6.62 -17.42 3.51
N VAL A 110 -5.70 -17.22 4.45
CA VAL A 110 -4.84 -18.29 4.98
C VAL A 110 -5.52 -19.03 6.15
N ASN A 111 -6.52 -18.39 6.79
CA ASN A 111 -7.30 -18.98 7.89
C ASN A 111 -6.44 -19.49 9.07
N GLU A 112 -6.76 -20.73 9.54
CA GLU A 112 -6.17 -21.32 10.75
C GLU A 112 -4.69 -21.71 10.62
N ASP A 113 -4.16 -21.76 9.41
CA ASP A 113 -2.76 -22.10 9.15
C ASP A 113 -1.78 -20.92 9.28
N LEU A 114 -2.30 -19.73 9.61
CA LEU A 114 -1.48 -18.53 9.74
C LEU A 114 -0.78 -18.49 11.09
N ILE A 115 0.54 -18.48 11.08
CA ILE A 115 1.37 -18.40 12.29
C ILE A 115 2.05 -17.02 12.35
N PHE A 116 1.81 -16.28 13.44
CA PHE A 116 2.45 -14.98 13.64
C PHE A 116 3.93 -15.13 14.01
N ILE A 117 4.73 -14.17 13.56
CA ILE A 117 6.18 -14.14 13.84
C ILE A 117 6.44 -13.98 15.36
N GLU A 118 5.53 -13.32 16.07
CA GLU A 118 5.61 -13.16 17.52
C GLU A 118 5.38 -14.46 18.29
N ASP A 119 4.61 -15.39 17.72
CA ASP A 119 4.20 -16.62 18.42
C ASP A 119 5.19 -17.77 18.19
N GLU A 120 5.89 -17.77 17.05
CA GLU A 120 6.89 -18.80 16.72
C GLU A 120 8.07 -18.18 15.95
N LYS A 121 9.29 -18.55 16.29
CA LYS A 121 10.49 -18.07 15.57
C LYS A 121 10.48 -18.49 14.10
N LEU A 122 11.02 -17.63 13.25
CA LEU A 122 11.23 -17.92 11.84
C LEU A 122 12.24 -19.08 11.66
N CYS A 123 11.96 -19.95 10.71
CA CYS A 123 12.85 -21.06 10.35
C CYS A 123 12.84 -21.30 8.83
N THR A 124 13.80 -22.09 8.36
CA THR A 124 13.85 -22.54 6.96
C THR A 124 12.54 -23.24 6.58
N GLY A 125 11.99 -22.88 5.42
CA GLY A 125 10.66 -23.32 4.96
C GLY A 125 9.53 -22.33 5.29
N ASP A 126 9.84 -21.21 5.94
CA ASP A 126 8.91 -20.08 6.07
C ASP A 126 9.00 -19.15 4.84
N ALA A 127 7.97 -18.34 4.68
CA ALA A 127 7.93 -17.16 3.81
C ALA A 127 7.34 -16.01 4.62
N VAL A 128 7.87 -14.79 4.48
CA VAL A 128 7.40 -13.63 5.25
C VAL A 128 6.65 -12.67 4.35
N LEU A 129 5.52 -12.13 4.84
CA LEU A 129 4.86 -10.99 4.24
C LEU A 129 4.84 -9.85 5.27
N ILE A 130 5.28 -8.66 4.85
CA ILE A 130 5.32 -7.48 5.69
C ILE A 130 4.98 -6.23 4.88
N SER A 131 4.16 -5.33 5.44
CA SER A 131 3.85 -4.05 4.80
C SER A 131 4.91 -2.99 5.14
N ALA A 132 5.25 -2.16 4.18
CA ALA A 132 6.14 -1.01 4.32
C ALA A 132 5.56 0.23 3.61
N PRO A 133 4.89 1.16 4.30
CA PRO A 133 4.67 1.22 5.75
C PRO A 133 3.81 0.09 6.32
N PHE A 134 4.08 -0.27 7.59
CA PHE A 134 3.40 -1.35 8.27
C PHE A 134 1.91 -1.07 8.48
N SER A 135 1.07 -2.06 8.21
CA SER A 135 -0.37 -1.89 8.17
C SER A 135 -0.97 -1.39 9.48
N ALA A 136 -0.45 -1.82 10.64
CA ALA A 136 -0.98 -1.38 11.93
C ALA A 136 -0.61 0.06 12.27
N THR A 137 0.62 0.50 11.99
CA THR A 137 1.13 1.78 12.48
C THR A 137 1.22 2.85 11.39
N GLY A 138 1.33 2.44 10.12
CA GLY A 138 1.62 3.36 9.01
C GLY A 138 3.05 3.89 9.00
N GLU A 139 3.97 3.23 9.71
CA GLU A 139 5.41 3.47 9.78
C GLU A 139 6.16 2.19 9.41
N LEU A 140 7.49 2.21 9.32
CA LEU A 140 8.22 0.94 9.21
C LEU A 140 8.04 0.11 10.47
N HIS A 141 7.89 -1.20 10.31
CA HIS A 141 7.80 -2.10 11.46
C HIS A 141 9.08 -2.01 12.31
N PRO A 142 9.01 -1.92 13.66
CA PRO A 142 10.20 -1.77 14.50
C PRO A 142 11.25 -2.86 14.29
N LYS A 143 10.82 -4.07 13.93
CA LYS A 143 11.70 -5.20 13.63
C LYS A 143 12.06 -5.36 12.16
N TRP A 144 11.87 -4.34 11.33
CA TRP A 144 12.15 -4.40 9.88
C TRP A 144 13.55 -4.92 9.57
N CYS A 145 14.59 -4.28 10.14
CA CYS A 145 15.98 -4.67 9.90
C CYS A 145 16.32 -6.06 10.46
N GLU A 146 15.79 -6.39 11.64
CA GLU A 146 15.98 -7.71 12.27
C GLU A 146 15.36 -8.82 11.41
N THR A 147 14.14 -8.60 10.91
CA THR A 147 13.44 -9.56 10.05
C THR A 147 14.20 -9.81 8.76
N ILE A 148 14.67 -8.76 8.10
CA ILE A 148 15.49 -8.87 6.88
C ILE A 148 16.75 -9.70 7.17
N LYS A 149 17.45 -9.41 8.26
CA LYS A 149 18.65 -10.14 8.63
C LYS A 149 18.37 -11.64 8.80
N ILE A 150 17.35 -11.99 9.57
CA ILE A 150 16.94 -13.39 9.79
C ILE A 150 16.55 -14.07 8.47
N CYS A 151 15.76 -13.38 7.65
CA CYS A 151 15.33 -13.91 6.35
C CYS A 151 16.50 -14.14 5.39
N ASN A 152 17.49 -13.25 5.37
CA ASN A 152 18.72 -13.45 4.59
C ASN A 152 19.53 -14.64 5.09
N GLU A 153 19.71 -14.78 6.41
CA GLU A 153 20.48 -15.88 7.03
C GLU A 153 19.83 -17.25 6.78
N LEU A 154 18.50 -17.32 6.79
CA LEU A 154 17.74 -18.57 6.64
C LEU A 154 17.25 -18.84 5.21
N GLY A 155 17.49 -17.92 4.27
CA GLY A 155 16.99 -18.04 2.89
C GLY A 155 15.47 -17.97 2.78
N ILE A 156 14.81 -17.22 3.67
CA ILE A 156 13.36 -17.04 3.71
C ILE A 156 12.94 -15.98 2.70
N PRO A 157 12.09 -16.30 1.70
CA PRO A 157 11.60 -15.30 0.77
C PRO A 157 10.61 -14.34 1.45
N MET A 158 10.76 -13.04 1.14
CA MET A 158 9.91 -11.98 1.66
C MET A 158 9.08 -11.34 0.56
N PHE A 159 7.82 -11.04 0.90
CA PHE A 159 6.94 -10.14 0.16
C PHE A 159 6.83 -8.81 0.93
N VAL A 160 7.02 -7.69 0.24
CA VAL A 160 6.84 -6.34 0.80
C VAL A 160 5.62 -5.68 0.18
N ASP A 161 4.62 -5.37 1.01
CA ASP A 161 3.40 -4.64 0.62
C ASP A 161 3.60 -3.13 0.78
N CYS A 162 3.73 -2.41 -0.34
CA CYS A 162 3.85 -0.97 -0.37
C CYS A 162 2.53 -0.25 -0.75
N ALA A 163 1.37 -0.80 -0.38
CA ALA A 163 0.07 -0.22 -0.71
C ALA A 163 -0.18 1.18 -0.10
N PHE A 164 0.55 1.58 0.94
CA PHE A 164 0.46 2.92 1.53
C PHE A 164 1.38 3.94 0.86
N PHE A 165 2.23 3.54 -0.05
CA PHE A 165 3.07 4.48 -0.80
C PHE A 165 2.20 5.50 -1.56
N GLY A 166 2.62 6.77 -1.56
CA GLY A 166 1.80 7.89 -2.05
C GLY A 166 0.86 8.51 -0.99
N THR A 167 0.84 7.95 0.23
CA THR A 167 0.14 8.56 1.38
C THR A 167 1.05 8.74 2.59
N CYS A 168 2.32 8.38 2.47
CA CYS A 168 3.31 8.40 3.54
C CYS A 168 4.41 9.43 3.30
N TYR A 169 5.14 9.76 4.36
CA TYR A 169 6.24 10.73 4.36
C TYR A 169 7.34 10.33 5.36
N ASP A 170 8.53 10.87 5.16
CA ASP A 170 9.71 10.66 6.01
C ASP A 170 10.07 9.18 6.20
N LEU A 171 9.93 8.38 5.13
CA LEU A 171 10.29 6.96 5.12
C LEU A 171 11.46 6.68 4.18
N THR A 172 12.33 5.77 4.60
CA THR A 172 13.34 5.15 3.74
C THR A 172 13.11 3.64 3.74
N ILE A 173 12.75 3.09 2.57
CA ILE A 173 12.46 1.68 2.37
C ILE A 173 13.59 1.09 1.52
N SER A 174 14.48 0.31 2.14
CA SER A 174 15.54 -0.41 1.42
C SER A 174 15.00 -1.77 0.99
N LEU A 175 15.05 -2.02 -0.31
CA LEU A 175 14.54 -3.22 -0.97
C LEU A 175 15.63 -4.07 -1.61
N ASP A 176 16.89 -3.58 -1.64
CA ASP A 176 18.03 -4.30 -2.21
C ASP A 176 18.58 -5.35 -1.24
N GLU A 177 17.72 -6.29 -0.86
CA GLU A 177 18.03 -7.36 0.07
C GLU A 177 17.77 -8.72 -0.59
N PRO A 178 18.69 -9.69 -0.51
CA PRO A 178 18.53 -11.00 -1.17
C PRO A 178 17.22 -11.71 -0.84
N CYS A 179 16.77 -11.62 0.41
CA CYS A 179 15.54 -12.25 0.86
C CYS A 179 14.26 -11.60 0.30
N ILE A 180 14.29 -10.32 -0.08
CA ILE A 180 13.10 -9.67 -0.64
C ILE A 180 12.87 -10.17 -2.07
N ASP A 181 11.94 -11.10 -2.21
CA ASP A 181 11.59 -11.75 -3.47
C ASP A 181 10.59 -10.94 -4.29
N THR A 182 9.61 -10.34 -3.64
CA THR A 182 8.52 -9.60 -4.27
C THR A 182 8.25 -8.30 -3.53
N VAL A 183 8.06 -7.22 -4.29
CA VAL A 183 7.57 -5.93 -3.78
C VAL A 183 6.40 -5.48 -4.63
N ALA A 184 5.33 -5.01 -4.02
CA ALA A 184 4.16 -4.57 -4.78
C ALA A 184 3.67 -3.18 -4.33
N PHE A 185 3.35 -2.35 -5.33
CA PHE A 185 2.80 -1.01 -5.16
C PHE A 185 1.42 -0.90 -5.80
N SER A 186 0.57 -0.02 -5.26
CA SER A 186 -0.72 0.32 -5.85
C SER A 186 -1.01 1.81 -5.69
N PRO A 187 -1.46 2.51 -6.73
CA PRO A 187 -1.85 3.91 -6.63
C PRO A 187 -3.20 4.11 -5.93
N THR A 188 -3.86 3.03 -5.52
CA THR A 188 -5.23 3.07 -5.02
C THR A 188 -5.41 4.01 -3.84
N LYS A 189 -4.47 4.04 -2.89
CA LYS A 189 -4.58 4.89 -1.69
C LYS A 189 -4.04 6.30 -1.93
N GLY A 190 -2.92 6.42 -2.63
CA GLY A 190 -2.30 7.71 -2.94
C GLY A 190 -3.06 8.52 -3.99
N LEU A 191 -3.55 7.86 -5.04
CA LEU A 191 -4.23 8.52 -6.16
C LEU A 191 -5.74 8.22 -6.22
N ASN A 192 -6.31 7.61 -5.19
CA ASN A 192 -7.73 7.26 -5.07
C ASN A 192 -8.29 6.48 -6.28
N THR A 193 -7.50 5.61 -6.88
CA THR A 193 -7.88 4.81 -8.05
C THR A 193 -8.66 3.54 -7.70
N GLY A 194 -9.42 3.53 -6.59
CA GLY A 194 -10.10 2.34 -6.08
C GLY A 194 -11.07 1.69 -7.07
N TYR A 195 -11.70 2.50 -7.93
CA TYR A 195 -12.60 2.01 -9.00
C TYR A 195 -11.85 1.53 -10.25
N PHE A 196 -10.59 1.92 -10.41
CA PHE A 196 -9.73 1.56 -11.53
C PHE A 196 -8.48 0.89 -11.00
N ARG A 197 -8.68 -0.24 -10.33
CA ARG A 197 -7.62 -0.95 -9.63
C ARG A 197 -6.50 -1.33 -10.57
N THR A 198 -5.31 -0.90 -10.22
CA THR A 198 -4.05 -1.31 -10.85
C THR A 198 -2.93 -1.27 -9.83
N GLY A 199 -1.83 -1.89 -10.16
CA GLY A 199 -0.61 -1.92 -9.37
C GLY A 199 0.54 -2.48 -10.17
N LEU A 200 1.71 -2.44 -9.57
CA LEU A 200 2.93 -3.01 -10.13
C LEU A 200 3.63 -3.86 -9.08
N ALA A 201 3.90 -5.10 -9.42
CA ALA A 201 4.72 -5.99 -8.63
C ALA A 201 6.09 -6.14 -9.28
N TYR A 202 7.14 -6.05 -8.47
CA TYR A 202 8.52 -6.30 -8.82
C TYR A 202 8.92 -7.64 -8.22
N THR A 203 9.51 -8.55 -9.02
CA THR A 203 9.94 -9.86 -8.53
C THR A 203 11.37 -10.17 -8.93
N LYS A 204 12.11 -10.85 -8.04
CA LYS A 204 13.46 -11.37 -8.36
C LYS A 204 13.39 -12.67 -9.11
N ARG A 205 12.32 -13.45 -8.96
CA ARG A 205 12.10 -14.71 -9.66
C ARG A 205 11.31 -14.50 -10.94
N GLY A 206 11.67 -15.20 -11.97
CA GLY A 206 10.99 -15.16 -13.24
C GLY A 206 9.56 -15.70 -13.17
N TYR A 207 9.00 -15.90 -14.30
CA TYR A 207 7.60 -16.18 -14.58
C TYR A 207 6.98 -17.26 -13.69
N ARG A 208 5.91 -16.93 -12.96
CA ARG A 208 5.25 -17.84 -12.01
C ARG A 208 4.07 -18.63 -12.60
N LYS A 209 3.77 -18.48 -13.89
CA LYS A 209 2.58 -19.08 -14.55
C LYS A 209 1.29 -18.86 -13.75
N THR A 210 1.01 -17.62 -13.43
CA THR A 210 -0.16 -17.16 -12.70
C THR A 210 -0.94 -16.15 -13.52
N THR A 211 -1.92 -15.47 -12.91
CA THR A 211 -2.65 -14.36 -13.57
C THR A 211 -1.74 -13.21 -13.97
N PHE A 212 -0.57 -13.05 -13.37
CA PHE A 212 0.44 -12.08 -13.83
C PHE A 212 0.85 -12.32 -15.29
N GLU A 213 0.97 -13.57 -15.71
CA GLU A 213 1.25 -13.89 -17.11
C GLU A 213 0.19 -13.33 -18.04
N THR A 214 -1.07 -13.56 -17.73
CA THR A 214 -2.20 -13.10 -18.53
C THR A 214 -2.25 -11.58 -18.62
N LEU A 215 -2.07 -10.90 -17.49
CA LEU A 215 -2.14 -9.44 -17.41
C LEU A 215 -0.91 -8.76 -18.03
N THR A 216 0.27 -9.32 -17.82
CA THR A 216 1.53 -8.71 -18.27
C THR A 216 1.86 -9.05 -19.71
N LYS A 217 1.81 -10.34 -20.08
CA LYS A 217 2.26 -10.81 -21.39
C LYS A 217 1.19 -10.68 -22.48
N TRP A 218 -0.07 -10.92 -22.13
CA TRP A 218 -1.17 -10.91 -23.08
C TRP A 218 -2.01 -9.65 -23.03
N HIS A 219 -1.71 -8.71 -22.12
CA HIS A 219 -2.39 -7.43 -21.96
C HIS A 219 -3.90 -7.58 -21.73
N HIS A 220 -4.33 -8.62 -21.03
CA HIS A 220 -5.74 -8.92 -20.83
C HIS A 220 -6.36 -8.11 -19.69
N GLY A 221 -7.33 -7.28 -20.02
CA GLY A 221 -8.35 -6.82 -19.08
C GLY A 221 -8.03 -5.55 -18.28
N ILE A 222 -6.81 -5.00 -18.29
CA ILE A 222 -6.46 -3.85 -17.44
C ILE A 222 -5.92 -2.62 -18.18
N HIS A 223 -5.97 -2.64 -19.51
CA HIS A 223 -5.48 -1.52 -20.34
C HIS A 223 -6.06 -0.17 -19.91
N PHE A 224 -7.38 -0.10 -19.70
CA PHE A 224 -8.04 1.12 -19.28
C PHE A 224 -7.59 1.56 -17.89
N HIS A 225 -7.41 0.63 -16.95
CA HIS A 225 -6.96 0.92 -15.58
C HIS A 225 -5.54 1.46 -15.56
N THR A 226 -4.62 0.87 -16.33
CA THR A 226 -3.24 1.35 -16.43
C THR A 226 -3.16 2.73 -17.08
N ALA A 227 -3.91 2.93 -18.16
CA ALA A 227 -3.98 4.23 -18.85
C ALA A 227 -4.53 5.33 -17.93
N MET A 228 -5.57 5.04 -17.15
CA MET A 228 -6.11 5.96 -16.14
C MET A 228 -5.07 6.30 -15.08
N ALA A 229 -4.36 5.30 -14.55
CA ALA A 229 -3.32 5.52 -13.55
C ALA A 229 -2.18 6.37 -14.11
N MET A 230 -1.71 6.09 -15.33
CA MET A 230 -0.68 6.88 -15.99
C MET A 230 -1.11 8.34 -16.20
N ASN A 231 -2.33 8.57 -16.66
CA ASN A 231 -2.85 9.92 -16.83
C ASN A 231 -2.86 10.72 -15.53
N ILE A 232 -3.27 10.08 -14.41
CA ILE A 232 -3.27 10.70 -13.09
C ILE A 232 -1.84 10.96 -12.61
N MET A 233 -0.92 10.01 -12.77
CA MET A 233 0.50 10.13 -12.38
C MET A 233 1.24 11.25 -13.11
N GLN A 234 0.84 11.60 -14.32
CA GLN A 234 1.40 12.75 -15.05
C GLN A 234 1.04 14.10 -14.40
N LYS A 235 -0.03 14.15 -13.63
CA LYS A 235 -0.54 15.39 -13.01
C LYS A 235 -0.23 15.47 -11.52
N TYR A 236 -0.11 14.34 -10.84
CA TYR A 236 0.07 14.24 -9.41
C TYR A 236 1.28 13.37 -9.09
N ASP A 237 2.26 13.96 -8.43
CA ASP A 237 3.42 13.24 -7.93
C ASP A 237 3.07 12.37 -6.70
N PRO A 238 3.97 11.47 -6.27
CA PRO A 238 3.71 10.60 -5.12
C PRO A 238 3.59 11.35 -3.79
N ASP A 239 4.07 12.58 -3.73
CA ASP A 239 4.08 13.40 -2.52
C ASP A 239 2.85 14.33 -2.44
N THR A 240 2.00 14.34 -3.45
CA THR A 240 0.82 15.21 -3.53
C THR A 240 -0.08 15.07 -2.31
N ILE A 241 -0.44 13.85 -1.93
CA ILE A 241 -1.33 13.59 -0.79
C ILE A 241 -0.66 13.95 0.55
N PRO A 242 0.57 13.51 0.85
CA PRO A 242 1.26 13.95 2.05
C PRO A 242 1.43 15.47 2.14
N ASN A 243 1.80 16.13 1.06
CA ASN A 243 1.96 17.58 1.03
C ASN A 243 0.66 18.35 1.36
N ILE A 244 -0.47 17.84 0.88
CA ILE A 244 -1.78 18.47 1.15
C ILE A 244 -2.24 18.20 2.59
N TYR A 245 -2.06 16.97 3.09
CA TYR A 245 -2.78 16.53 4.29
C TYR A 245 -1.94 16.39 5.55
N ARG A 246 -0.61 16.46 5.50
CA ARG A 246 0.25 16.29 6.68
C ARG A 246 -0.11 17.30 7.79
N SER A 247 -0.19 18.60 7.45
CA SER A 247 -0.54 19.63 8.43
C SER A 247 -1.96 19.50 8.97
N VAL A 248 -2.89 19.06 8.13
CA VAL A 248 -4.26 18.77 8.52
C VAL A 248 -4.34 17.57 9.45
N GLN A 249 -3.61 16.49 9.15
CA GLN A 249 -3.48 15.34 10.04
C GLN A 249 -2.97 15.74 11.42
N GLU A 250 -1.89 16.54 11.48
CA GLU A 250 -1.30 17.02 12.73
C GLU A 250 -2.30 17.83 13.57
N GLN A 251 -3.09 18.69 12.93
CA GLN A 251 -4.11 19.50 13.61
C GLN A 251 -5.28 18.64 14.12
N VAL A 252 -5.77 17.71 13.29
CA VAL A 252 -6.80 16.74 13.69
C VAL A 252 -6.30 15.90 14.86
N CYS A 253 -5.10 15.36 14.77
CA CYS A 253 -4.51 14.55 15.84
C CYS A 253 -4.37 15.34 17.14
N SER A 254 -3.86 16.59 17.07
CA SER A 254 -3.75 17.48 18.24
C SER A 254 -5.10 17.72 18.89
N HIS A 255 -6.16 17.94 18.09
CA HIS A 255 -7.50 18.19 18.61
C HIS A 255 -8.09 16.99 19.37
N TYR A 256 -7.83 15.77 18.91
CA TYR A 256 -8.38 14.55 19.50
C TYR A 256 -7.42 13.79 20.44
N GLY A 257 -6.25 14.35 20.73
CA GLY A 257 -5.24 13.70 21.57
C GLY A 257 -4.66 12.42 20.94
N LEU A 258 -4.53 12.41 19.61
CA LEU A 258 -3.97 11.29 18.84
C LEU A 258 -2.52 11.56 18.46
N THR A 259 -1.77 10.51 18.20
CA THR A 259 -0.42 10.59 17.63
C THR A 259 -0.51 10.43 16.11
N PRO A 260 -0.03 11.41 15.30
CA PRO A 260 -0.02 11.27 13.86
C PRO A 260 0.92 10.13 13.43
N SER A 261 0.46 9.28 12.52
CA SER A 261 1.29 8.29 11.84
C SER A 261 2.05 8.96 10.69
N LYS A 262 3.13 8.34 10.21
CA LYS A 262 3.79 8.75 8.95
C LYS A 262 2.96 8.50 7.69
N THR A 263 1.78 7.95 7.84
CA THR A 263 0.78 7.74 6.79
C THR A 263 -0.40 8.68 7.06
N VAL A 264 -0.59 9.70 6.23
CA VAL A 264 -1.46 10.86 6.54
C VAL A 264 -2.92 10.54 6.83
N HIS A 265 -3.43 9.40 6.41
CA HIS A 265 -4.81 9.00 6.69
C HIS A 265 -4.98 8.13 7.95
N LEU A 266 -3.92 7.97 8.73
CA LEU A 266 -3.89 7.19 9.96
C LEU A 266 -3.39 8.00 11.15
N ALA A 267 -3.86 7.62 12.33
CA ALA A 267 -3.32 8.04 13.62
C ALA A 267 -3.30 6.87 14.60
N LEU A 268 -2.53 7.05 15.67
CA LEU A 268 -2.47 6.10 16.78
C LEU A 268 -3.11 6.71 18.01
N GLY A 269 -4.00 5.97 18.66
CA GLY A 269 -4.68 6.34 19.89
C GLY A 269 -4.04 5.69 21.12
N GLY A 270 -3.97 6.45 22.20
CA GLY A 270 -3.61 5.94 23.53
C GLY A 270 -4.82 5.35 24.27
N GLU A 271 -4.86 5.60 25.57
CA GLU A 271 -5.97 5.21 26.46
C GLU A 271 -7.31 5.83 26.00
N GLY A 272 -8.37 5.05 26.03
CA GLY A 272 -9.71 5.44 25.57
C GLY A 272 -10.00 5.14 24.10
N TRP A 273 -9.00 4.66 23.34
CA TRP A 273 -9.14 4.32 21.92
C TRP A 273 -9.10 2.81 21.65
N GLU A 274 -9.25 1.96 22.65
CA GLU A 274 -9.12 0.50 22.58
C GLU A 274 -10.10 -0.15 21.60
N TYR A 275 -11.24 0.50 21.32
CA TYR A 275 -12.17 0.04 20.27
C TYR A 275 -11.50 -0.08 18.89
N PHE A 276 -10.47 0.69 18.63
CA PHE A 276 -9.72 0.70 17.37
C PHE A 276 -8.49 -0.21 17.39
N THR A 277 -8.39 -1.08 18.39
CA THR A 277 -7.24 -1.99 18.50
C THR A 277 -7.04 -2.80 17.22
N ARG A 278 -5.78 -2.94 16.85
CA ARG A 278 -5.33 -3.72 15.71
C ARG A 278 -4.53 -4.91 16.22
N ASP A 279 -5.21 -6.06 16.35
CA ASP A 279 -4.64 -7.32 16.84
C ASP A 279 -3.84 -7.17 18.16
N GLY A 280 -4.24 -6.24 19.04
CA GLY A 280 -3.54 -5.95 20.29
C GLY A 280 -2.22 -5.19 20.16
N VAL A 281 -1.80 -4.82 18.94
CA VAL A 281 -0.52 -4.14 18.69
C VAL A 281 -0.61 -2.64 19.00
N CYS A 282 -1.65 -1.98 18.51
CA CYS A 282 -1.91 -0.56 18.70
C CYS A 282 -3.37 -0.23 18.43
N ASN A 283 -3.81 0.98 18.82
CA ASN A 283 -5.12 1.50 18.46
C ASN A 283 -4.96 2.35 17.19
N ARG A 284 -5.26 1.78 16.01
CA ARG A 284 -5.14 2.45 14.72
C ARG A 284 -6.43 3.10 14.30
N ILE A 285 -6.42 4.41 14.15
CA ILE A 285 -7.58 5.25 13.80
C ILE A 285 -7.45 5.72 12.36
N GLY A 286 -8.48 5.48 11.54
CA GLY A 286 -8.59 6.05 10.19
C GLY A 286 -9.14 7.48 10.25
N LEU A 287 -8.42 8.42 9.66
CA LEU A 287 -8.70 9.87 9.74
C LEU A 287 -9.44 10.41 8.50
N ARG A 288 -9.92 9.56 7.61
CA ARG A 288 -10.52 10.00 6.34
C ARG A 288 -11.58 11.08 6.51
N ILE A 289 -12.54 10.89 7.43
CA ILE A 289 -13.66 11.81 7.62
C ILE A 289 -13.21 13.09 8.32
N PRO A 290 -12.55 13.05 9.49
CA PRO A 290 -12.12 14.26 10.17
C PRO A 290 -11.17 15.11 9.32
N ILE A 291 -10.26 14.51 8.55
CA ILE A 291 -9.39 15.26 7.63
C ILE A 291 -10.20 15.93 6.52
N ALA A 292 -11.15 15.23 5.90
CA ALA A 292 -11.96 15.78 4.83
C ALA A 292 -12.83 16.95 5.33
N GLU A 293 -13.41 16.82 6.52
CA GLU A 293 -14.22 17.86 7.12
C GLU A 293 -13.41 19.10 7.53
N TYR A 294 -12.27 18.89 8.17
CA TYR A 294 -11.37 19.98 8.54
C TYR A 294 -10.86 20.72 7.30
N TYR A 295 -10.47 20.00 6.27
CA TYR A 295 -10.02 20.60 5.01
C TYR A 295 -11.14 21.41 4.32
N ALA A 296 -12.39 20.98 4.45
CA ALA A 296 -13.56 21.70 3.96
C ALA A 296 -13.94 22.93 4.82
N GLY A 297 -13.15 23.26 5.84
CA GLY A 297 -13.37 24.40 6.72
C GLY A 297 -14.44 24.15 7.81
N LYS A 298 -14.80 22.90 8.07
CA LYS A 298 -15.68 22.59 9.19
C LYS A 298 -14.91 22.63 10.51
N ASP A 299 -15.56 23.24 11.51
CA ASP A 299 -15.01 23.29 12.86
C ASP A 299 -15.10 21.93 13.54
N LEU A 300 -13.96 21.34 13.91
CA LEU A 300 -13.88 20.07 14.64
C LEU A 300 -14.48 20.14 16.07
N ARG A 301 -14.84 21.35 16.55
CA ARG A 301 -15.38 21.57 17.90
C ARG A 301 -16.90 21.39 18.00
N LYS A 302 -17.53 21.06 16.91
CA LYS A 302 -18.97 20.77 16.84
C LYS A 302 -19.22 19.31 16.58
#